data_0cc2a7d26d9fbab245162f55c1793024
#
_entry.id   0cc2a7d26d9fbab245162f55c1793024
#
_cell.length_a   1.000
_cell.length_b   1.000
_cell.length_c   1.000
_cell.angle_alpha   90.00
_cell.angle_beta   90.00
_cell.angle_gamma   90.00
#
_symmetry.space_group_name_H-M   'P 1'
#
loop_
_entity.id
_entity.type
_entity.pdbx_description
1 polymer ?
#
loop_
_entity_poly.entity_id
_entity_poly.type
_entity_poly.pdbx_seq_one_letter_code
_entity_poly.pdbx_strand_id
1 'polypeptide(L)'
;MELILKQYDIPLLRFSATNDSSTPEIEVHWINEDQRHLLPLDMELSPEGISRWMRRRTIPRNRAYVNRLLAKCGLNVNRPMGILALCKGLSVDDSYWVVEEGFEGTFEKYNLFENRFSEVLALIAFTGYGSSNRSSLASSPEFTTNGMLPKCWRRISGKVTLYKGGTDG
;
A
#
# COMPACT_ATOMS: atom_id res chain seq x y z
N MET A 1 1.58 10.63 13.26
CA MET A 1 0.91 9.32 13.09
C MET A 1 1.84 8.26 13.60
N GLU A 2 1.39 7.47 14.59
CA GLU A 2 2.17 6.35 15.14
C GLU A 2 1.89 5.08 14.35
N LEU A 3 2.94 4.41 13.91
CA LEU A 3 2.86 3.30 12.96
C LEU A 3 3.67 2.10 13.45
N ILE A 4 3.22 0.92 13.04
CA ILE A 4 3.89 -0.36 13.29
C ILE A 4 4.08 -1.08 11.96
N LEU A 5 5.34 -1.35 11.60
CA LEU A 5 5.68 -2.30 10.54
C LEU A 5 5.57 -3.72 11.12
N LYS A 6 4.84 -4.57 10.42
CA LYS A 6 4.70 -5.99 10.76
C LYS A 6 5.08 -6.88 9.58
N GLN A 7 5.53 -8.08 9.89
CA GLN A 7 5.53 -9.22 8.96
C GLN A 7 4.51 -10.23 9.48
N TYR A 8 3.49 -10.57 8.67
CA TYR A 8 2.28 -11.21 9.20
C TYR A 8 1.75 -10.41 10.40
N ASP A 9 1.57 -11.02 11.56
CA ASP A 9 1.13 -10.35 12.78
C ASP A 9 2.29 -10.02 13.76
N ILE A 10 3.54 -10.29 13.36
CA ILE A 10 4.74 -10.03 14.17
C ILE A 10 5.14 -8.56 14.03
N PRO A 11 5.11 -7.75 15.10
CA PRO A 11 5.59 -6.37 15.06
C PRO A 11 7.12 -6.35 14.97
N LEU A 12 7.66 -5.57 14.04
CA LEU A 12 9.10 -5.47 13.77
C LEU A 12 9.68 -4.10 14.12
N LEU A 13 8.92 -3.04 13.87
CA LEU A 13 9.38 -1.67 14.01
C LEU A 13 8.22 -0.76 14.41
N ARG A 14 8.43 0.14 15.40
CA ARG A 14 7.51 1.25 15.71
C ARG A 14 8.18 2.56 15.38
N PHE A 15 7.44 3.42 14.71
CA PHE A 15 7.93 4.73 14.28
C PHE A 15 6.77 5.71 14.12
N SER A 16 7.08 6.99 14.25
CA SER A 16 6.13 8.04 13.87
C SER A 16 6.44 8.60 12.49
N ALA A 17 5.42 9.11 11.82
CA ALA A 17 5.54 9.79 10.55
C ALA A 17 4.65 11.04 10.52
N THR A 18 5.14 12.14 9.94
CA THR A 18 4.32 13.34 9.71
C THR A 18 3.28 13.06 8.64
N ASN A 19 2.02 13.49 8.89
CA ASN A 19 0.88 13.13 8.02
C ASN A 19 0.65 14.13 6.85
N ASP A 20 1.02 15.39 7.04
CA ASP A 20 0.67 16.46 6.10
C ASP A 20 1.79 16.81 5.10
N SER A 21 2.87 16.06 5.10
CA SER A 21 4.00 16.28 4.22
C SER A 21 4.00 15.31 3.02
N SER A 22 4.40 15.82 1.86
CA SER A 22 4.68 14.98 0.69
C SER A 22 5.96 14.14 0.86
N THR A 23 6.79 14.52 1.83
CA THR A 23 7.97 13.77 2.28
C THR A 23 7.86 13.63 3.79
N PRO A 24 7.28 12.53 4.30
CA PRO A 24 7.11 12.34 5.73
C PRO A 24 8.46 12.32 6.46
N GLU A 25 8.53 13.03 7.57
CA GLU A 25 9.61 12.90 8.54
C GLU A 25 9.34 11.68 9.40
N ILE A 26 10.36 10.85 9.57
CA ILE A 26 10.27 9.57 10.28
C ILE A 26 11.09 9.65 11.56
N GLU A 27 10.53 9.19 12.66
CA GLU A 27 11.24 8.97 13.92
C GLU A 27 11.00 7.53 14.37
N VAL A 28 12.10 6.80 14.59
CA VAL A 28 12.05 5.40 15.02
C VAL A 28 12.03 5.35 16.55
N HIS A 29 11.04 4.66 17.11
CA HIS A 29 10.86 4.57 18.57
C HIS A 29 11.26 3.20 19.13
N TRP A 30 11.09 2.13 18.34
CA TRP A 30 11.40 0.80 18.80
C TRP A 30 11.68 -0.16 17.63
N ILE A 31 12.61 -1.07 17.85
CA ILE A 31 12.96 -2.17 16.93
C ILE A 31 12.83 -3.48 17.70
N ASN A 32 12.20 -4.48 17.10
CA ASN A 32 12.15 -5.82 17.64
C ASN A 32 13.50 -6.52 17.39
N GLU A 33 14.42 -6.43 18.35
CA GLU A 33 15.78 -6.98 18.21
C GLU A 33 15.75 -8.51 18.12
N ASP A 34 14.83 -9.20 18.79
CA ASP A 34 14.70 -10.67 18.71
C ASP A 34 14.28 -11.14 17.31
N GLN A 35 13.55 -10.31 16.59
CA GLN A 35 13.04 -10.59 15.25
C GLN A 35 13.68 -9.70 14.17
N ARG A 36 14.83 -9.10 14.45
CA ARG A 36 15.52 -8.18 13.54
C ARG A 36 15.82 -8.79 12.17
N HIS A 37 16.07 -10.09 12.13
CA HIS A 37 16.30 -10.85 10.89
C HIS A 37 15.07 -10.92 9.97
N LEU A 38 13.88 -10.61 10.46
CA LEU A 38 12.64 -10.55 9.69
C LEU A 38 12.40 -9.17 9.04
N LEU A 39 13.21 -8.15 9.33
CA LEU A 39 13.07 -6.84 8.68
C LEU A 39 13.24 -6.97 7.16
N PRO A 40 12.55 -6.15 6.35
CA PRO A 40 12.71 -6.18 4.91
C PRO A 40 14.17 -5.96 4.50
N LEU A 41 14.72 -6.87 3.69
CA LEU A 41 16.13 -6.83 3.26
C LEU A 41 16.45 -5.57 2.43
N ASP A 42 15.45 -5.02 1.76
CA ASP A 42 15.57 -3.85 0.91
C ASP A 42 15.26 -2.52 1.65
N MET A 43 15.08 -2.57 2.98
CA MET A 43 14.82 -1.42 3.83
C MET A 43 16.06 -1.11 4.69
N GLU A 44 16.67 0.02 4.43
CA GLU A 44 17.68 0.57 5.32
C GLU A 44 17.03 1.08 6.61
N LEU A 45 17.59 0.74 7.78
CA LEU A 45 17.13 1.18 9.09
C LEU A 45 17.61 2.61 9.39
N SER A 46 17.18 3.55 8.55
CA SER A 46 17.32 4.99 8.76
C SER A 46 15.97 5.66 8.47
N PRO A 47 15.71 6.87 8.99
CA PRO A 47 14.49 7.61 8.66
C PRO A 47 14.25 7.72 7.16
N GLU A 48 15.28 8.01 6.38
CA GLU A 48 15.24 8.12 4.92
C GLU A 48 15.00 6.76 4.26
N GLY A 49 15.61 5.70 4.76
CA GLY A 49 15.45 4.33 4.27
C GLY A 49 14.03 3.83 4.47
N ILE A 50 13.46 4.03 5.66
CA ILE A 50 12.08 3.67 6.00
C ILE A 50 11.10 4.49 5.14
N SER A 51 11.30 5.80 5.01
CA SER A 51 10.48 6.67 4.15
C SER A 51 10.53 6.22 2.69
N ARG A 52 11.71 5.86 2.18
CA ARG A 52 11.90 5.33 0.82
C ARG A 52 11.18 4.00 0.63
N TRP A 53 11.27 3.10 1.59
CA TRP A 53 10.60 1.80 1.56
C TRP A 53 9.08 1.96 1.54
N MET A 54 8.51 2.80 2.42
CA MET A 54 7.07 3.10 2.45
C MET A 54 6.57 3.70 1.14
N ARG A 55 7.32 4.62 0.51
CA ARG A 55 6.95 5.22 -0.78
C ARG A 55 6.88 4.19 -1.91
N ARG A 56 7.72 3.16 -1.89
CA ARG A 56 7.63 2.06 -2.86
C ARG A 56 6.38 1.20 -2.67
N ARG A 57 5.73 1.31 -1.52
CA ARG A 57 4.49 0.60 -1.16
C ARG A 57 3.24 1.45 -1.33
N THR A 58 3.36 2.54 -2.04
CA THR A 58 2.22 3.38 -2.42
C THR A 58 2.24 3.62 -3.93
N ILE A 59 1.06 3.89 -4.49
CA ILE A 59 0.91 4.14 -5.92
C ILE A 59 1.77 5.32 -6.37
N PRO A 60 2.54 5.20 -7.48
CA PRO A 60 3.37 6.27 -8.00
C PRO A 60 2.52 7.49 -8.45
N ARG A 61 3.05 8.70 -8.23
CA ARG A 61 2.37 9.95 -8.60
C ARG A 61 2.08 10.08 -10.10
N ASN A 62 2.93 9.50 -10.93
CA ASN A 62 2.84 9.52 -12.40
C ASN A 62 2.10 8.33 -12.99
N ARG A 63 1.41 7.53 -12.15
CA ARG A 63 0.57 6.43 -12.60
C ARG A 63 -0.63 6.95 -13.39
N ALA A 64 -0.95 6.29 -14.50
CA ALA A 64 -2.18 6.56 -15.22
C ALA A 64 -3.41 6.47 -14.30
N TYR A 65 -4.28 7.47 -14.42
CA TYR A 65 -5.54 7.59 -13.65
C TYR A 65 -5.39 7.68 -12.12
N VAL A 66 -4.17 7.90 -11.59
CA VAL A 66 -3.91 7.97 -10.13
C VAL A 66 -4.82 8.96 -9.42
N ASN A 67 -5.00 10.16 -9.97
CA ASN A 67 -5.86 11.18 -9.36
C ASN A 67 -7.32 10.75 -9.29
N ARG A 68 -7.81 10.04 -10.30
CA ARG A 68 -9.19 9.51 -10.30
C ARG A 68 -9.36 8.39 -9.27
N LEU A 69 -8.36 7.49 -9.19
CA LEU A 69 -8.35 6.40 -8.21
C LEU A 69 -8.34 6.94 -6.78
N LEU A 70 -7.43 7.87 -6.47
CA LEU A 70 -7.29 8.44 -5.14
C LEU A 70 -8.47 9.33 -4.74
N ALA A 71 -9.04 10.11 -5.67
CA ALA A 71 -10.21 10.94 -5.40
C ALA A 71 -11.43 10.14 -4.94
N LYS A 72 -11.60 8.89 -5.43
CA LYS A 72 -12.64 7.96 -4.96
C LYS A 72 -12.50 7.61 -3.48
N CYS A 73 -11.30 7.71 -2.94
CA CYS A 73 -10.98 7.43 -1.54
C CYS A 73 -10.86 8.71 -0.70
N GLY A 74 -11.13 9.88 -1.28
CA GLY A 74 -10.93 11.17 -0.61
C GLY A 74 -9.46 11.55 -0.43
N LEU A 75 -8.57 10.97 -1.24
CA LEU A 75 -7.13 11.15 -1.19
C LEU A 75 -6.58 11.86 -2.43
N ASN A 76 -5.33 12.29 -2.35
CA ASN A 76 -4.55 12.81 -3.47
C ASN A 76 -3.08 12.38 -3.37
N VAL A 77 -2.33 12.58 -4.46
CA VAL A 77 -0.92 12.16 -4.60
C VAL A 77 0.05 12.82 -3.61
N ASN A 78 -0.36 13.90 -2.97
CA ASN A 78 0.48 14.65 -2.02
C ASN A 78 0.34 14.14 -0.58
N ARG A 79 -0.47 13.13 -0.34
CA ARG A 79 -0.69 12.53 0.99
C ARG A 79 -0.27 11.06 1.03
N PRO A 80 1.03 10.75 0.92
CA PRO A 80 1.51 9.37 0.91
C PRO A 80 1.14 8.60 2.17
N MET A 81 1.12 9.26 3.34
CA MET A 81 0.71 8.61 4.59
C MET A 81 -0.78 8.29 4.63
N GLY A 82 -1.62 9.13 4.03
CA GLY A 82 -3.06 8.82 3.87
C GLY A 82 -3.29 7.62 2.93
N ILE A 83 -2.49 7.51 1.86
CA ILE A 83 -2.53 6.36 0.96
C ILE A 83 -2.06 5.09 1.71
N LEU A 84 -0.96 5.20 2.46
CA LEU A 84 -0.44 4.10 3.26
C LEU A 84 -1.43 3.62 4.33
N ALA A 85 -2.06 4.54 5.06
CA ALA A 85 -3.09 4.23 6.04
C ALA A 85 -4.27 3.45 5.43
N LEU A 86 -4.66 3.80 4.19
CA LEU A 86 -5.71 3.11 3.47
C LEU A 86 -5.28 1.70 3.04
N CYS A 87 -4.18 1.58 2.29
CA CYS A 87 -3.72 0.32 1.69
C CYS A 87 -2.84 -0.52 2.64
N LYS A 88 -2.46 0.04 3.80
CA LYS A 88 -1.58 -0.58 4.80
C LYS A 88 -0.23 -1.05 4.23
N GLY A 89 0.16 -0.52 3.08
CA GLY A 89 1.35 -0.95 2.36
C GLY A 89 1.36 -2.43 1.96
N LEU A 90 0.20 -3.08 1.92
CA LEU A 90 0.07 -4.49 1.54
C LEU A 90 0.50 -4.71 0.09
N SER A 91 1.20 -5.81 -0.16
CA SER A 91 1.67 -6.23 -1.48
C SER A 91 1.15 -7.63 -1.82
N VAL A 92 1.11 -7.94 -3.12
CA VAL A 92 0.88 -9.31 -3.62
C VAL A 92 2.16 -10.15 -3.60
N ASP A 93 3.31 -9.54 -3.31
CA ASP A 93 4.63 -10.16 -3.43
C ASP A 93 5.24 -10.57 -2.08
N ASP A 94 4.75 -10.01 -0.97
CA ASP A 94 5.31 -10.26 0.36
C ASP A 94 4.27 -10.12 1.49
N SER A 95 4.70 -10.42 2.72
CA SER A 95 3.86 -10.46 3.92
C SER A 95 4.04 -9.23 4.84
N TYR A 96 4.71 -8.18 4.36
CA TYR A 96 4.86 -6.95 5.13
C TYR A 96 3.68 -6.02 5.00
N TRP A 97 3.34 -5.34 6.07
CA TRP A 97 2.34 -4.27 6.11
C TRP A 97 2.61 -3.28 7.23
N VAL A 98 1.98 -2.11 7.12
CA VAL A 98 2.12 -1.03 8.09
C VAL A 98 0.73 -0.66 8.59
N VAL A 99 0.57 -0.67 9.89
CA VAL A 99 -0.70 -0.33 10.55
C VAL A 99 -0.50 0.80 11.57
N GLU A 100 -1.57 1.51 11.86
CA GLU A 100 -1.56 2.50 12.95
C GLU A 100 -1.46 1.77 14.30
N GLU A 101 -0.82 2.41 15.27
CA GLU A 101 -0.80 1.90 16.64
C GLU A 101 -2.24 1.78 17.17
N GLY A 102 -2.55 0.66 17.83
CA GLY A 102 -3.92 0.36 18.28
C GLY A 102 -4.82 -0.30 17.23
N PHE A 103 -4.33 -0.52 16.00
CA PHE A 103 -5.09 -1.27 15.00
C PHE A 103 -5.21 -2.76 15.39
N GLU A 104 -6.44 -3.25 15.55
CA GLU A 104 -6.74 -4.62 16.05
C GLU A 104 -6.90 -5.67 14.93
N GLY A 105 -6.76 -5.30 13.66
CA GLY A 105 -6.88 -6.25 12.54
C GLY A 105 -5.69 -7.21 12.44
N THR A 106 -5.93 -8.40 11.91
CA THR A 106 -4.91 -9.43 11.66
C THR A 106 -4.53 -9.49 10.19
N PHE A 107 -3.31 -9.94 9.86
CA PHE A 107 -2.85 -10.10 8.49
C PHE A 107 -3.76 -11.00 7.66
N GLU A 108 -4.28 -12.08 8.25
CA GLU A 108 -5.22 -13.01 7.61
C GLU A 108 -6.42 -12.29 6.99
N LYS A 109 -6.99 -11.30 7.69
CA LYS A 109 -8.17 -10.54 7.24
C LYS A 109 -7.88 -9.52 6.14
N TYR A 110 -6.63 -9.10 5.98
CA TYR A 110 -6.27 -7.97 5.10
C TYR A 110 -5.33 -8.33 3.97
N ASN A 111 -4.59 -9.44 4.05
CA ASN A 111 -3.59 -9.82 3.04
C ASN A 111 -4.16 -9.88 1.63
N LEU A 112 -3.29 -9.69 0.64
CA LEU A 112 -3.64 -9.74 -0.78
C LEU A 112 -3.45 -11.14 -1.40
N PHE A 113 -3.11 -12.17 -0.60
CA PHE A 113 -2.95 -13.55 -1.07
C PHE A 113 -4.29 -14.27 -1.14
N GLU A 114 -5.17 -14.07 -0.16
CA GLU A 114 -6.41 -14.83 0.04
C GLU A 114 -7.65 -13.95 -0.13
N ASN A 115 -7.57 -12.66 0.21
CA ASN A 115 -8.70 -11.76 0.18
C ASN A 115 -9.07 -11.33 -1.26
N ARG A 116 -10.34 -11.00 -1.47
CA ARG A 116 -10.86 -10.55 -2.76
C ARG A 116 -10.36 -9.13 -3.08
N PHE A 117 -10.05 -8.90 -4.35
CA PHE A 117 -9.73 -7.57 -4.85
C PHE A 117 -11.00 -6.80 -5.21
N SER A 118 -10.95 -5.47 -5.09
CA SER A 118 -12.04 -4.60 -5.53
C SER A 118 -12.07 -4.52 -7.06
N GLU A 119 -13.11 -5.08 -7.68
CA GLU A 119 -13.31 -4.99 -9.14
C GLU A 119 -13.54 -3.56 -9.61
N VAL A 120 -14.19 -2.74 -8.79
CA VAL A 120 -14.44 -1.33 -9.11
C VAL A 120 -13.15 -0.53 -9.15
N LEU A 121 -12.27 -0.72 -8.16
CA LEU A 121 -10.97 -0.05 -8.15
C LEU A 121 -10.07 -0.55 -9.28
N ALA A 122 -10.11 -1.83 -9.59
CA ALA A 122 -9.41 -2.40 -10.75
C ALA A 122 -9.87 -1.74 -12.06
N LEU A 123 -11.19 -1.56 -12.24
CA LEU A 123 -11.74 -0.89 -13.42
C LEU A 123 -11.27 0.57 -13.50
N ILE A 124 -11.33 1.33 -12.40
CA ILE A 124 -10.86 2.71 -12.36
C ILE A 124 -9.36 2.80 -12.65
N ALA A 125 -8.56 1.91 -12.08
CA ALA A 125 -7.12 1.88 -12.26
C ALA A 125 -6.70 1.55 -13.71
N PHE A 126 -7.53 0.80 -14.44
CA PHE A 126 -7.26 0.39 -15.82
C PHE A 126 -7.84 1.34 -16.86
N THR A 127 -9.07 1.84 -16.64
CA THR A 127 -9.81 2.64 -17.64
C THR A 127 -9.94 4.11 -17.26
N GLY A 128 -9.73 4.48 -16.00
CA GLY A 128 -10.03 5.79 -15.44
C GLY A 128 -11.50 6.04 -15.16
N TYR A 129 -12.39 5.07 -15.41
CA TYR A 129 -13.86 5.21 -15.25
C TYR A 129 -14.40 4.22 -14.22
N GLY A 130 -15.42 4.63 -13.49
CA GLY A 130 -16.14 3.81 -12.54
C GLY A 130 -16.74 4.63 -11.40
N SER A 131 -17.76 4.06 -10.75
CA SER A 131 -18.34 4.60 -9.52
C SER A 131 -18.13 3.62 -8.39
N SER A 132 -17.69 4.07 -7.23
CA SER A 132 -17.51 3.22 -6.06
C SER A 132 -18.25 3.73 -4.85
N ASN A 133 -18.80 2.82 -4.07
CA ASN A 133 -19.17 3.05 -2.68
C ASN A 133 -17.95 2.74 -1.81
N ARG A 134 -17.74 3.51 -0.74
CA ARG A 134 -16.53 3.52 0.10
C ARG A 134 -16.18 2.21 0.84
N SER A 135 -16.94 1.14 0.73
CA SER A 135 -16.92 0.02 1.66
C SER A 135 -15.91 -1.11 1.38
N SER A 136 -15.10 -1.06 0.33
CA SER A 136 -14.22 -2.19 -0.05
C SER A 136 -12.76 -1.81 -0.32
N LEU A 137 -12.26 -0.76 0.31
CA LEU A 137 -11.02 -0.10 -0.13
C LEU A 137 -9.72 -0.73 0.39
N ALA A 138 -9.76 -1.47 1.50
CA ALA A 138 -8.55 -1.87 2.22
C ALA A 138 -7.75 -3.00 1.55
N SER A 139 -8.36 -3.79 0.68
CA SER A 139 -7.74 -4.98 0.07
C SER A 139 -7.54 -4.82 -1.43
N SER A 140 -7.08 -3.66 -1.88
CA SER A 140 -6.85 -3.42 -3.31
C SER A 140 -5.37 -3.27 -3.62
N PRO A 141 -4.78 -4.14 -4.46
CA PRO A 141 -3.38 -4.03 -4.87
C PRO A 141 -3.12 -2.83 -5.78
N GLU A 142 -4.13 -2.15 -6.29
CA GLU A 142 -4.00 -0.96 -7.13
C GLU A 142 -3.24 0.17 -6.45
N PHE A 143 -3.38 0.31 -5.13
CA PHE A 143 -2.70 1.36 -4.35
C PHE A 143 -1.21 1.09 -4.08
N THR A 144 -0.74 -0.14 -4.31
CA THR A 144 0.65 -0.54 -4.06
C THR A 144 1.38 -1.01 -5.31
N THR A 145 0.71 -0.99 -6.46
CA THR A 145 1.30 -1.46 -7.72
C THR A 145 2.12 -0.36 -8.39
N ASN A 146 3.39 -0.63 -8.64
CA ASN A 146 4.32 0.30 -9.29
C ASN A 146 4.15 0.39 -10.81
N GLY A 147 4.72 1.46 -11.40
CA GLY A 147 4.80 1.72 -12.84
C GLY A 147 3.70 2.65 -13.36
N MET A 148 3.95 3.30 -14.49
CA MET A 148 3.17 4.42 -15.02
C MET A 148 1.95 4.02 -15.84
N LEU A 149 2.02 2.91 -16.57
CA LEU A 149 0.94 2.49 -17.49
C LEU A 149 -0.33 2.06 -16.74
N PRO A 150 -1.51 2.18 -17.38
CA PRO A 150 -2.74 1.61 -16.85
C PRO A 150 -2.56 0.13 -16.56
N LYS A 151 -2.97 -0.30 -15.38
CA LYS A 151 -2.93 -1.71 -15.02
C LYS A 151 -3.88 -2.00 -13.87
N CYS A 152 -4.34 -3.23 -13.82
CA CYS A 152 -5.16 -3.70 -12.71
C CYS A 152 -4.88 -5.16 -12.39
N TRP A 153 -5.16 -5.54 -11.18
CA TRP A 153 -5.09 -6.91 -10.71
C TRP A 153 -6.47 -7.55 -10.69
N ARG A 154 -6.54 -8.80 -11.12
CA ARG A 154 -7.75 -9.63 -11.05
C ARG A 154 -7.41 -10.98 -10.43
N ARG A 155 -8.35 -11.50 -9.66
CA ARG A 155 -8.29 -12.88 -9.18
C ARG A 155 -9.36 -13.70 -9.92
N ILE A 156 -8.93 -14.60 -10.77
CA ILE A 156 -9.81 -15.44 -11.62
C ILE A 156 -9.48 -16.89 -11.32
N SER A 157 -10.47 -17.66 -10.84
CA SER A 157 -10.32 -19.08 -10.51
C SER A 157 -9.09 -19.36 -9.61
N GLY A 158 -8.87 -18.51 -8.59
CA GLY A 158 -7.75 -18.62 -7.66
C GLY A 158 -6.41 -18.09 -8.18
N LYS A 159 -6.30 -17.76 -9.46
CA LYS A 159 -5.07 -17.17 -10.04
C LYS A 159 -5.10 -15.65 -9.97
N VAL A 160 -4.00 -15.08 -9.51
CA VAL A 160 -3.79 -13.62 -9.50
C VAL A 160 -3.11 -13.22 -10.81
N THR A 161 -3.74 -12.32 -11.56
CA THR A 161 -3.28 -11.88 -12.88
C THR A 161 -3.19 -10.37 -12.95
N LEU A 162 -2.06 -9.86 -13.44
CA LEU A 162 -1.86 -8.45 -13.72
C LEU A 162 -2.19 -8.16 -15.20
N TYR A 163 -3.17 -7.30 -15.42
CA TYR A 163 -3.47 -6.74 -16.75
C TYR A 163 -2.75 -5.39 -16.89
N LYS A 164 -2.05 -5.19 -17.99
CA LYS A 164 -1.37 -3.94 -18.32
C LYS A 164 -1.92 -3.38 -19.62
N GLY A 165 -2.24 -2.09 -19.64
CA GLY A 165 -2.52 -1.36 -20.87
C GLY A 165 -1.22 -1.14 -21.66
N GLY A 166 -1.33 -1.18 -23.01
CA GLY A 166 -0.24 -0.79 -23.89
C GLY A 166 -0.14 0.73 -24.00
N THR A 167 1.01 1.23 -24.46
CA THR A 167 1.09 2.51 -25.13
C THR A 167 0.72 2.25 -26.59
N ASP A 168 -0.25 2.98 -27.12
CA ASP A 168 -0.42 3.05 -28.56
C ASP A 168 0.90 3.55 -29.15
N GLY A 169 1.60 2.67 -29.83
CA GLY A 169 2.81 3.00 -30.55
C GLY A 169 2.53 3.86 -31.77
#